data_3ab79731a2392b121a545991f8d46514
#
_entry.id   3ab79731a2392b121a545991f8d46514
#
_cell.length_a   1.000
_cell.length_b   1.000
_cell.length_c   1.000
_cell.angle_alpha   90.00
_cell.angle_beta   90.00
_cell.angle_gamma   90.00
#
_symmetry.space_group_name_H-M   'P 1'
#
loop_
_entity.id
_entity.type
_entity.pdbx_description
1 polymer ?
#
loop_
_entity_poly.entity_id
_entity_poly.type
_entity_poly.pdbx_seq_one_letter_code
_entity_poly.pdbx_strand_id
1 'polypeptide(L)'
;MAKKKMSPAMRRYLIRFFPAMTAYMGVLYASLWWIRHQAPEGPLLWALGIAPALPVIAVIVIMGLYLAEEQDEFVRSTLVQAMLWGMGVTLAGCTAWGFLENVELLPHVPLYLVFPLFCCSMGLAQPLVRWRYR
;
A
#
# COMPACT_ATOMS: atom_id res chain seq x y z
N MET A 1 -3.06 -0.80 32.46
CA MET A 1 -2.90 -1.63 31.26
C MET A 1 -1.44 -1.78 30.89
N ALA A 2 -0.96 -2.99 30.90
CA ALA A 2 0.37 -3.26 30.40
C ALA A 2 0.39 -3.02 28.89
N LYS A 3 1.20 -2.09 28.44
CA LYS A 3 1.41 -1.91 27.00
C LYS A 3 2.09 -3.16 26.47
N LYS A 4 1.45 -3.83 25.51
CA LYS A 4 2.10 -4.93 24.83
C LYS A 4 3.37 -4.41 24.18
N LYS A 5 4.50 -5.03 24.52
CA LYS A 5 5.74 -4.71 23.85
C LYS A 5 5.61 -5.10 22.38
N MET A 6 6.07 -4.21 21.51
CA MET A 6 6.11 -4.47 20.09
C MET A 6 7.01 -5.68 19.84
N SER A 7 6.53 -6.63 19.02
CA SER A 7 7.35 -7.79 18.65
C SER A 7 8.58 -7.34 17.85
N PRO A 8 9.68 -8.12 17.89
CA PRO A 8 10.85 -7.80 17.05
C PRO A 8 10.52 -7.73 15.56
N ALA A 9 9.61 -8.58 15.09
CA ALA A 9 9.18 -8.55 13.69
C ALA A 9 8.44 -7.26 13.36
N MET A 10 7.55 -6.80 14.24
CA MET A 10 6.82 -5.54 14.06
C MET A 10 7.78 -4.35 14.04
N ARG A 11 8.79 -4.37 14.94
CA ARG A 11 9.79 -3.31 14.98
C ARG A 11 10.57 -3.24 13.68
N ARG A 12 11.02 -4.40 13.16
CA ARG A 12 11.72 -4.45 11.87
C ARG A 12 10.83 -3.97 10.74
N TYR A 13 9.56 -4.35 10.76
CA TYR A 13 8.60 -3.90 9.77
C TYR A 13 8.49 -2.38 9.75
N LEU A 14 8.32 -1.76 10.91
CA LEU A 14 8.18 -0.31 10.99
C LEU A 14 9.45 0.41 10.55
N ILE A 15 10.62 -0.10 10.94
CA ILE A 15 11.91 0.48 10.55
C ILE A 15 12.10 0.43 9.04
N ARG A 16 11.61 -0.62 8.38
CA ARG A 16 11.67 -0.76 6.93
C ARG A 16 10.56 0.01 6.22
N PHE A 17 9.37 0.04 6.82
CA PHE A 17 8.18 0.62 6.21
C PHE A 17 8.26 2.14 6.09
N PHE A 18 8.61 2.83 7.17
CA PHE A 18 8.64 4.28 7.17
C PHE A 18 9.60 4.87 6.14
N PRO A 19 10.87 4.40 6.06
CA PRO A 19 11.76 4.88 4.99
C PRO A 19 11.25 4.59 3.60
N ALA A 20 10.64 3.41 3.40
CA ALA A 20 10.09 3.04 2.09
C ALA A 20 8.94 3.97 1.69
N MET A 21 8.06 4.31 2.62
CA MET A 21 6.96 5.24 2.35
C MET A 21 7.47 6.64 2.09
N THR A 22 8.48 7.09 2.84
CA THR A 22 9.10 8.39 2.61
C THR A 22 9.74 8.43 1.23
N ALA A 23 10.45 7.37 0.85
CA ALA A 23 11.04 7.25 -0.48
C ALA A 23 9.97 7.28 -1.57
N TYR A 24 8.85 6.57 -1.33
CA TYR A 24 7.73 6.57 -2.29
C TYR A 24 7.20 7.98 -2.52
N MET A 25 6.93 8.71 -1.45
CA MET A 25 6.42 10.07 -1.56
C MET A 25 7.41 11.00 -2.25
N GLY A 26 8.69 10.87 -1.88
CA GLY A 26 9.75 11.67 -2.50
C GLY A 26 9.92 11.40 -3.98
N VAL A 27 10.00 10.12 -4.35
CA VAL A 27 10.16 9.70 -5.75
C VAL A 27 8.93 10.10 -6.56
N LEU A 28 7.73 9.88 -6.02
CA LEU A 28 6.49 10.25 -6.71
C LEU A 28 6.45 11.75 -6.99
N TYR A 29 6.73 12.55 -5.97
CA TYR A 29 6.71 14.00 -6.11
C TYR A 29 7.77 14.48 -7.10
N ALA A 30 8.99 13.97 -6.98
CA ALA A 30 10.09 14.35 -7.87
C ALA A 30 9.81 13.94 -9.32
N SER A 31 9.29 12.74 -9.54
CA SER A 31 8.95 12.27 -10.88
C SER A 31 7.86 13.11 -11.53
N LEU A 32 6.81 13.42 -10.78
CA LEU A 32 5.71 14.23 -11.30
C LEU A 32 6.18 15.65 -11.60
N TRP A 33 7.02 16.21 -10.72
CA TRP A 33 7.58 17.56 -10.94
C TRP A 33 8.41 17.60 -12.21
N TRP A 34 9.29 16.60 -12.39
CA TRP A 34 10.16 16.54 -13.58
C TRP A 34 9.33 16.41 -14.86
N ILE A 35 8.35 15.51 -14.85
CA ILE A 35 7.50 15.30 -16.03
C ILE A 35 6.76 16.57 -16.39
N ARG A 36 6.25 17.31 -15.41
CA ARG A 36 5.50 18.55 -15.66
C ARG A 36 6.38 19.69 -16.16
N HIS A 37 7.61 19.79 -15.66
CA HIS A 37 8.46 20.95 -15.95
C HIS A 37 9.36 20.77 -17.16
N GLN A 38 9.80 19.54 -17.44
CA GLN A 38 10.76 19.31 -18.51
C GLN A 38 10.22 18.45 -19.65
N ALA A 39 9.00 17.92 -19.50
CA ALA A 39 8.34 17.10 -20.52
C ALA A 39 9.29 16.09 -21.18
N PRO A 40 9.94 15.19 -20.41
CA PRO A 40 10.88 14.23 -20.95
C PRO A 40 10.18 13.27 -21.93
N GLU A 41 10.96 12.78 -22.89
CA GLU A 41 10.46 11.85 -23.90
C GLU A 41 11.33 10.60 -23.95
N GLY A 42 10.79 9.51 -24.50
CA GLY A 42 11.52 8.27 -24.73
C GLY A 42 11.84 7.52 -23.46
N PRO A 43 13.04 6.89 -23.38
CA PRO A 43 13.38 6.03 -22.23
C PRO A 43 13.33 6.74 -20.88
N LEU A 44 13.65 8.04 -20.85
CA LEU A 44 13.62 8.81 -19.60
C LEU A 44 12.21 8.92 -19.05
N LEU A 45 11.21 9.14 -19.92
CA LEU A 45 9.81 9.17 -19.50
C LEU A 45 9.37 7.82 -18.93
N TRP A 46 9.78 6.72 -19.54
CA TRP A 46 9.48 5.38 -19.03
C TRP A 46 10.10 5.18 -17.65
N ALA A 47 11.36 5.57 -17.48
CA ALA A 47 12.05 5.43 -16.20
C ALA A 47 11.37 6.26 -15.10
N LEU A 48 11.02 7.51 -15.40
CA LEU A 48 10.36 8.38 -14.44
C LEU A 48 8.95 7.91 -14.11
N GLY A 49 8.24 7.34 -15.09
CA GLY A 49 6.92 6.80 -14.86
C GLY A 49 6.91 5.56 -13.99
N ILE A 50 7.95 4.72 -14.11
CA ILE A 50 8.06 3.48 -13.33
C ILE A 50 8.69 3.73 -11.95
N ALA A 51 9.53 4.76 -11.82
CA ALA A 51 10.30 5.01 -10.60
C ALA A 51 9.46 4.98 -9.31
N PRO A 52 8.25 5.59 -9.25
CA PRO A 52 7.45 5.53 -8.03
C PRO A 52 6.95 4.13 -7.68
N ALA A 53 6.91 3.21 -8.63
CA ALA A 53 6.49 1.83 -8.39
C ALA A 53 7.52 1.05 -7.57
N LEU A 54 8.80 1.40 -7.67
CA LEU A 54 9.85 0.66 -6.96
C LEU A 54 9.68 0.71 -5.44
N PRO A 55 9.46 1.87 -4.81
CA PRO A 55 9.17 1.90 -3.38
C PRO A 55 7.90 1.14 -3.00
N VAL A 56 6.87 1.15 -3.85
CA VAL A 56 5.65 0.39 -3.61
C VAL A 56 5.95 -1.11 -3.58
N ILE A 57 6.73 -1.58 -4.54
CA ILE A 57 7.15 -2.98 -4.57
C ILE A 57 7.95 -3.31 -3.30
N ALA A 58 8.82 -2.41 -2.87
CA ALA A 58 9.58 -2.58 -1.64
C ALA A 58 8.66 -2.73 -0.42
N VAL A 59 7.60 -1.92 -0.33
CA VAL A 59 6.63 -2.02 0.76
C VAL A 59 5.92 -3.37 0.73
N ILE A 60 5.53 -3.84 -0.45
CA ILE A 60 4.89 -5.16 -0.59
C ILE A 60 5.83 -6.27 -0.09
N VAL A 61 7.11 -6.21 -0.47
CA VAL A 61 8.11 -7.17 0.00
C VAL A 61 8.27 -7.08 1.51
N ILE A 62 8.32 -5.87 2.06
CA ILE A 62 8.43 -5.66 3.50
C ILE A 62 7.24 -6.28 4.25
N MET A 63 6.04 -6.13 3.72
CA MET A 63 4.85 -6.75 4.29
C MET A 63 4.96 -8.27 4.28
N GLY A 64 5.45 -8.84 3.19
CA GLY A 64 5.66 -10.29 3.09
C GLY A 64 6.70 -10.78 4.08
N LEU A 65 7.80 -10.05 4.24
CA LEU A 65 8.84 -10.38 5.21
C LEU A 65 8.29 -10.33 6.64
N TYR A 66 7.45 -9.33 6.93
CA TYR A 66 6.82 -9.22 8.23
C TYR A 66 5.99 -10.47 8.54
N LEU A 67 5.17 -10.91 7.59
CA LEU A 67 4.38 -12.11 7.77
C LEU A 67 5.24 -13.36 8.00
N ALA A 68 6.38 -13.45 7.30
CA ALA A 68 7.29 -14.58 7.44
C ALA A 68 8.03 -14.56 8.77
N GLU A 69 8.35 -13.37 9.30
CA GLU A 69 9.13 -13.21 10.53
C GLU A 69 8.29 -13.20 11.80
N GLU A 70 7.00 -12.90 11.71
CA GLU A 70 6.14 -12.81 12.89
C GLU A 70 5.87 -14.18 13.45
N GLN A 71 6.20 -14.38 14.74
CA GLN A 71 6.05 -15.67 15.43
C GLN A 71 4.74 -15.80 16.18
N ASP A 72 4.11 -14.68 16.53
CA ASP A 72 2.83 -14.70 17.23
C ASP A 72 1.71 -14.99 16.22
N GLU A 73 1.13 -16.18 16.32
CA GLU A 73 0.08 -16.62 15.39
C GLU A 73 -1.16 -15.74 15.44
N PHE A 74 -1.49 -15.20 16.62
CA PHE A 74 -2.64 -14.29 16.73
C PHE A 74 -2.41 -13.00 15.94
N VAL A 75 -1.25 -12.39 16.12
CA VAL A 75 -0.88 -11.16 15.39
C VAL A 75 -0.82 -11.43 13.90
N ARG A 76 -0.18 -12.54 13.53
CA ARG A 76 -0.06 -12.93 12.12
C ARG A 76 -1.42 -13.18 11.49
N SER A 77 -2.28 -13.93 12.16
CA SER A 77 -3.63 -14.22 11.68
C SER A 77 -4.46 -12.96 11.52
N THR A 78 -4.37 -12.05 12.50
CA THR A 78 -5.08 -10.77 12.46
C THR A 78 -4.62 -9.94 11.27
N LEU A 79 -3.30 -9.89 11.04
CA LEU A 79 -2.75 -9.13 9.91
C LEU A 79 -3.18 -9.74 8.57
N VAL A 80 -3.14 -11.07 8.45
CA VAL A 80 -3.59 -11.75 7.23
C VAL A 80 -5.06 -11.43 6.93
N GLN A 81 -5.91 -11.46 7.95
CA GLN A 81 -7.32 -11.12 7.78
C GLN A 81 -7.51 -9.66 7.36
N ALA A 82 -6.75 -8.75 7.98
CA ALA A 82 -6.80 -7.33 7.60
C ALA A 82 -6.36 -7.14 6.15
N MET A 83 -5.33 -7.84 5.72
CA MET A 83 -4.86 -7.79 4.34
C MET A 83 -5.90 -8.33 3.37
N LEU A 84 -6.59 -9.43 3.74
CA LEU A 84 -7.65 -9.98 2.89
C LEU A 84 -8.83 -9.03 2.77
N TRP A 85 -9.22 -8.38 3.86
CA TRP A 85 -10.27 -7.36 3.82
C TRP A 85 -9.86 -6.18 2.95
N GLY A 86 -8.63 -5.70 3.12
CA GLY A 86 -8.10 -4.61 2.30
C GLY A 86 -8.09 -4.98 0.82
N MET A 87 -7.64 -6.19 0.51
CA MET A 87 -7.61 -6.70 -0.84
C MET A 87 -9.02 -6.79 -1.43
N GLY A 88 -9.96 -7.35 -0.66
CA GLY A 88 -11.34 -7.49 -1.11
C GLY A 88 -11.99 -6.15 -1.40
N VAL A 89 -11.85 -5.19 -0.48
CA VAL A 89 -12.41 -3.85 -0.65
C VAL A 89 -11.79 -3.15 -1.86
N THR A 90 -10.47 -3.24 -1.99
CA THR A 90 -9.75 -2.60 -3.09
C THR A 90 -10.16 -3.18 -4.44
N LEU A 91 -10.16 -4.51 -4.55
CA LEU A 91 -10.51 -5.17 -5.81
C LEU A 91 -11.97 -4.92 -6.19
N ALA A 92 -12.87 -5.04 -5.23
CA ALA A 92 -14.29 -4.80 -5.48
C ALA A 92 -14.54 -3.34 -5.87
N GLY A 93 -13.95 -2.40 -5.12
CA GLY A 93 -14.10 -0.98 -5.40
C GLY A 93 -13.52 -0.59 -6.74
N CYS A 94 -12.32 -1.05 -7.06
CA CYS A 94 -11.68 -0.75 -8.34
C CYS A 94 -12.44 -1.37 -9.52
N THR A 95 -12.95 -2.59 -9.34
CA THR A 95 -13.73 -3.26 -10.39
C THR A 95 -15.02 -2.51 -10.67
N ALA A 96 -15.75 -2.15 -9.60
CA ALA A 96 -16.99 -1.38 -9.73
C ALA A 96 -16.76 -0.02 -10.37
N TRP A 97 -15.73 0.68 -9.92
CA TRP A 97 -15.39 1.98 -10.48
C TRP A 97 -15.02 1.86 -11.95
N GLY A 98 -14.22 0.84 -12.30
CA GLY A 98 -13.82 0.61 -13.69
C GLY A 98 -15.01 0.36 -14.61
N PHE A 99 -16.01 -0.40 -14.16
CA PHE A 99 -17.23 -0.61 -14.95
C PHE A 99 -17.99 0.70 -15.15
N LEU A 100 -18.10 1.52 -14.08
CA LEU A 100 -18.78 2.81 -14.17
C LEU A 100 -18.02 3.80 -15.06
N GLU A 101 -16.70 3.75 -15.03
CA GLU A 101 -15.84 4.52 -15.92
C GLU A 101 -16.06 4.14 -17.37
N ASN A 102 -16.20 2.83 -17.62
CA ASN A 102 -16.39 2.29 -18.98
C ASN A 102 -17.68 2.81 -19.63
N VAL A 103 -18.73 3.04 -18.82
CA VAL A 103 -19.99 3.60 -19.30
C VAL A 103 -20.08 5.11 -19.10
N GLU A 104 -18.94 5.75 -18.79
CA GLU A 104 -18.78 7.21 -18.69
C GLU A 104 -19.61 7.88 -17.58
N LEU A 105 -20.00 7.13 -16.56
CA LEU A 105 -20.70 7.69 -15.41
C LEU A 105 -19.76 8.32 -14.39
N LEU A 106 -18.51 7.86 -14.31
CA LEU A 106 -17.51 8.35 -13.37
C LEU A 106 -16.26 8.79 -14.09
N PRO A 107 -15.51 9.76 -13.51
CA PRO A 107 -14.27 10.22 -14.10
C PRO A 107 -13.17 9.15 -13.99
N HIS A 108 -12.17 9.26 -14.88
CA HIS A 108 -11.02 8.36 -14.88
C HIS A 108 -10.19 8.54 -13.62
N VAL A 109 -9.90 7.44 -12.94
CA VAL A 109 -9.06 7.43 -11.76
C VAL A 109 -7.72 6.79 -12.12
N PRO A 110 -6.59 7.45 -11.80
CA PRO A 110 -5.27 6.86 -12.07
C PRO A 110 -5.03 5.57 -11.30
N LEU A 111 -4.37 4.61 -11.93
CA LEU A 111 -4.08 3.33 -11.31
C LEU A 111 -3.18 3.46 -10.08
N TYR A 112 -2.34 4.50 -10.01
CA TYR A 112 -1.44 4.64 -8.86
C TYR A 112 -2.19 4.88 -7.54
N LEU A 113 -3.47 5.22 -7.57
CA LEU A 113 -4.29 5.37 -6.37
C LEU A 113 -4.74 4.03 -5.77
N VAL A 114 -4.56 2.93 -6.51
CA VAL A 114 -4.98 1.60 -6.04
C VAL A 114 -4.21 1.19 -4.78
N PHE A 115 -2.91 1.39 -4.75
CA PHE A 115 -2.11 1.00 -3.60
C PHE A 115 -2.43 1.81 -2.34
N PRO A 116 -2.53 3.15 -2.39
CA PRO A 116 -3.00 3.90 -1.22
C PRO A 116 -4.39 3.46 -0.75
N LEU A 117 -5.29 3.14 -1.67
CA LEU A 117 -6.60 2.64 -1.31
C LEU A 117 -6.50 1.32 -0.55
N PHE A 118 -5.65 0.40 -1.02
CA PHE A 118 -5.40 -0.86 -0.33
C PHE A 118 -4.85 -0.63 1.07
N CYS A 119 -3.87 0.25 1.21
CA CYS A 119 -3.27 0.56 2.50
C CYS A 119 -4.29 1.16 3.48
N CYS A 120 -5.14 2.08 3.01
CA CYS A 120 -6.19 2.65 3.83
C CYS A 120 -7.20 1.61 4.27
N SER A 121 -7.64 0.76 3.33
CA SER A 121 -8.60 -0.31 3.62
C SER A 121 -8.03 -1.30 4.63
N MET A 122 -6.80 -1.70 4.45
CA MET A 122 -6.11 -2.60 5.37
C MET A 122 -5.97 -1.95 6.76
N GLY A 123 -5.58 -0.67 6.81
CA GLY A 123 -5.44 0.06 8.06
C GLY A 123 -6.75 0.18 8.83
N LEU A 124 -7.86 0.37 8.12
CA LEU A 124 -9.17 0.42 8.74
C LEU A 124 -9.66 -0.96 9.16
N ALA A 125 -9.27 -2.00 8.41
CA ALA A 125 -9.68 -3.37 8.73
C ALA A 125 -8.98 -3.91 9.98
N GLN A 126 -7.75 -3.47 10.26
CA GLN A 126 -7.00 -3.98 11.41
C GLN A 126 -7.73 -3.82 12.73
N PRO A 127 -8.23 -2.62 13.10
CA PRO A 127 -8.98 -2.47 14.34
C PRO A 127 -10.25 -3.29 14.36
N LEU A 128 -10.94 -3.41 13.22
CA LEU A 128 -12.17 -4.17 13.12
C LEU A 128 -11.93 -5.66 13.34
N VAL A 129 -10.87 -6.19 12.76
CA VAL A 129 -10.50 -7.60 12.94
C VAL A 129 -10.11 -7.87 14.40
N ARG A 130 -9.30 -6.98 14.99
CA ARG A 130 -8.90 -7.11 16.39
C ARG A 130 -10.09 -7.05 17.33
N TRP A 131 -11.01 -6.14 17.05
CA TRP A 131 -12.23 -5.99 17.83
C TRP A 131 -13.07 -7.26 17.81
N ARG A 132 -13.16 -7.89 16.63
CA ARG A 132 -13.93 -9.13 16.45
C ARG A 132 -13.38 -10.27 17.31
N TYR A 133 -12.08 -10.28 17.57
CA TYR A 133 -11.42 -11.36 18.33
C TYR A 133 -11.18 -11.03 19.80
N ARG A 134 -11.75 -9.98 20.30
CA ARG A 134 -11.69 -9.66 21.73
C ARG A 134 -12.56 -10.58 22.56
#